data_f4d46dedda494706c5c3199d5377df57
#
_entry.id   f4d46dedda494706c5c3199d5377df57
#
_cell.length_a   1.000
_cell.length_b   1.000
_cell.length_c   1.000
_cell.angle_alpha   90.00
_cell.angle_beta   90.00
_cell.angle_gamma   90.00
#
_symmetry.space_group_name_H-M   'P 1'
#
loop_
_entity.id
_entity.type
_entity.pdbx_description
1 polymer ?
#
loop_
_entity_poly.entity_id
_entity_poly.type
_entity_poly.pdbx_seq_one_letter_code
_entity_poly.pdbx_strand_id
1 'polypeptide(L)'
;MHGLCAGPTFWKKLSDRFFSAAVITTLAGSISVAQAAGSHQVIDHEGTADSSCIVPNQWYNPDDMGVIDSNKFLRDAAKERVVLLGEHHAQGDHQRWELHTLVALHALNPNMAIGFEMFPRKVQPVLDQWIAGELTEAEFLEQSNWQKYWNFDSSYYMPLFHFARMNQIPIHALNVSRDLLKKVRKDGWQNITEEDREGVANPAPPGEGYKNLLISIYQQHGAHKPGAKKGAQDTVSDLESPGFKRFLQGQTLWDAAMAQIIFHETEKDPSLLFVGVMGSGHVVNDYGVPDQLKSLGQKDVTTMIAWHDDFGCEGIEGQFADAVIGMTMQEETAQPKPKLGVYLEEDEGKVSIAKLVEGSVAEKVGLQKGDIFVKAAGKKITRMIQVISIVQRTSHGTWLPLLIKRGDKEIEIVAKFAPLEENE
;
A
#
# COMPACT_ATOMS: atom_id res chain seq x y z
N MET A 1 -17.90 -31.36 2.37
CA MET A 1 -17.17 -31.11 1.11
C MET A 1 -18.04 -30.25 0.22
N HIS A 2 -18.07 -28.96 0.44
CA HIS A 2 -18.58 -27.98 -0.52
C HIS A 2 -17.68 -26.76 -0.35
N GLY A 3 -16.60 -26.72 -1.13
CA GLY A 3 -15.80 -25.52 -1.30
C GLY A 3 -16.59 -24.58 -2.19
N LEU A 4 -17.19 -23.57 -1.61
CA LEU A 4 -17.73 -22.42 -2.32
C LEU A 4 -16.56 -21.56 -2.79
N CYS A 5 -16.23 -21.65 -4.08
CA CYS A 5 -15.33 -20.70 -4.73
C CYS A 5 -15.96 -19.32 -4.66
N ALA A 6 -15.27 -18.35 -4.07
CA ALA A 6 -15.64 -16.94 -4.17
C ALA A 6 -15.88 -16.58 -5.65
N GLY A 7 -17.02 -15.99 -5.95
CA GLY A 7 -17.44 -15.70 -7.32
C GLY A 7 -16.53 -14.69 -8.03
N PRO A 8 -16.49 -14.69 -9.36
CA PRO A 8 -15.61 -13.82 -10.16
C PRO A 8 -15.78 -12.32 -9.90
N THR A 9 -16.94 -11.90 -9.42
CA THR A 9 -17.23 -10.51 -9.06
C THR A 9 -16.53 -10.01 -7.81
N PHE A 10 -16.30 -10.89 -6.84
CA PHE A 10 -15.58 -10.60 -5.61
C PHE A 10 -14.13 -10.21 -5.87
N TRP A 11 -13.43 -11.03 -6.61
CA TRP A 11 -12.01 -10.80 -6.94
C TRP A 11 -11.79 -9.64 -7.90
N LYS A 12 -12.78 -9.31 -8.74
CA LYS A 12 -12.73 -8.14 -9.60
C LYS A 12 -12.68 -6.84 -8.79
N LYS A 13 -13.50 -6.70 -7.75
CA LYS A 13 -13.46 -5.54 -6.85
C LYS A 13 -12.14 -5.45 -6.09
N LEU A 14 -11.55 -6.58 -5.70
CA LEU A 14 -10.28 -6.63 -5.00
C LEU A 14 -9.11 -6.20 -5.91
N SER A 15 -9.03 -6.74 -7.14
CA SER A 15 -7.94 -6.48 -8.08
C SER A 15 -7.94 -5.05 -8.63
N ASP A 16 -9.11 -4.47 -8.88
CA ASP A 16 -9.22 -3.11 -9.41
C ASP A 16 -8.66 -2.06 -8.45
N ARG A 17 -8.55 -2.38 -7.16
CA ARG A 17 -8.02 -1.50 -6.12
C ARG A 17 -6.58 -1.79 -5.70
N PHE A 18 -6.09 -3.01 -5.88
CA PHE A 18 -4.69 -3.33 -5.57
C PHE A 18 -3.67 -2.65 -6.49
N PHE A 19 -4.09 -2.16 -7.67
CA PHE A 19 -3.18 -1.70 -8.71
C PHE A 19 -3.53 -0.37 -9.38
N SER A 20 -4.50 0.40 -8.83
CA SER A 20 -4.88 1.72 -9.36
C SER A 20 -3.87 2.82 -9.02
N ALA A 21 -2.64 2.66 -9.45
CA ALA A 21 -1.67 3.73 -9.49
C ALA A 21 -0.96 3.75 -10.84
N ALA A 22 -1.56 4.37 -11.81
CA ALA A 22 -1.01 5.06 -12.99
C ALA A 22 -1.87 4.82 -14.24
N VAL A 23 -2.80 5.70 -14.53
CA VAL A 23 -2.95 6.34 -15.85
C VAL A 23 -4.08 7.37 -15.73
N ILE A 24 -3.75 8.64 -15.73
CA ILE A 24 -4.73 9.73 -15.93
C ILE A 24 -4.76 9.99 -17.43
N THR A 25 -5.87 9.65 -18.08
CA THR A 25 -6.20 10.17 -19.40
C THR A 25 -7.45 11.02 -19.26
N THR A 26 -7.30 12.28 -19.56
CA THR A 26 -8.33 13.30 -19.60
C THR A 26 -9.33 13.00 -20.73
N LEU A 27 -10.62 13.03 -20.39
CA LEU A 27 -11.70 13.25 -21.37
C LEU A 27 -12.65 14.29 -20.78
N ALA A 28 -12.69 15.43 -21.45
CA ALA A 28 -13.65 16.50 -21.22
C ALA A 28 -15.00 16.11 -21.83
N GLY A 29 -16.05 16.20 -21.06
CA GLY A 29 -17.43 16.06 -21.52
C GLY A 29 -18.36 16.97 -20.72
N SER A 30 -18.82 18.03 -21.39
CA SER A 30 -19.77 19.03 -20.91
C SER A 30 -21.14 18.41 -20.68
N ILE A 31 -21.79 18.63 -19.52
CA ILE A 31 -23.22 18.42 -19.35
C ILE A 31 -23.83 19.57 -18.52
N SER A 32 -24.95 20.02 -19.03
CA SER A 32 -25.73 21.19 -18.68
C SER A 32 -26.42 21.11 -17.32
N VAL A 33 -26.57 22.28 -16.70
CA VAL A 33 -27.32 22.60 -15.49
C VAL A 33 -28.83 22.45 -15.72
N ALA A 34 -29.50 21.83 -14.76
CA ALA A 34 -30.93 22.04 -14.52
C ALA A 34 -31.16 22.22 -13.02
N GLN A 35 -31.55 23.44 -12.64
CA GLN A 35 -32.03 23.78 -11.31
C GLN A 35 -33.41 23.20 -11.05
N ALA A 36 -33.60 22.63 -9.85
CA ALA A 36 -34.93 22.52 -9.25
C ALA A 36 -34.81 22.70 -7.72
N ALA A 37 -35.41 23.77 -7.22
CA ALA A 37 -35.65 23.99 -5.82
C ALA A 37 -36.77 23.05 -5.31
N GLY A 38 -36.59 22.48 -4.12
CA GLY A 38 -37.65 21.67 -3.52
C GLY A 38 -37.37 21.25 -2.07
N SER A 39 -37.93 22.01 -1.14
CA SER A 39 -38.49 21.66 0.21
C SER A 39 -37.93 20.43 0.93
N HIS A 40 -37.40 20.65 2.14
CA HIS A 40 -37.16 19.65 3.18
C HIS A 40 -38.43 18.82 3.43
N GLN A 41 -38.39 17.57 3.06
CA GLN A 41 -39.22 16.52 3.64
C GLN A 41 -38.29 15.58 4.42
N VAL A 42 -38.56 15.46 5.70
CA VAL A 42 -38.06 14.34 6.51
C VAL A 42 -38.65 13.08 5.91
N ILE A 43 -37.86 12.28 5.25
CA ILE A 43 -38.27 10.97 4.77
C ILE A 43 -37.90 9.97 5.87
N ASP A 44 -38.92 9.43 6.51
CA ASP A 44 -38.80 8.20 7.30
C ASP A 44 -38.32 7.09 6.35
N HIS A 45 -37.12 6.64 6.56
CA HIS A 45 -36.58 5.46 5.91
C HIS A 45 -37.16 4.20 6.62
N GLU A 46 -38.39 3.84 6.27
CA GLU A 46 -38.82 2.45 6.36
C GLU A 46 -38.35 1.71 5.10
N GLY A 47 -37.45 0.77 5.30
CA GLY A 47 -37.36 -0.45 4.49
C GLY A 47 -36.58 -0.37 3.18
N THR A 48 -35.36 -0.68 3.23
CA THR A 48 -34.72 -1.92 2.71
C THR A 48 -33.47 -2.10 3.53
N ALA A 49 -33.45 -3.12 4.38
CA ALA A 49 -32.22 -3.56 5.00
C ALA A 49 -31.29 -4.00 3.87
N ASP A 50 -30.45 -3.10 3.43
CA ASP A 50 -29.21 -3.45 2.75
C ASP A 50 -28.44 -4.24 3.81
N SER A 51 -28.51 -5.56 3.72
CA SER A 51 -27.87 -6.46 4.67
C SER A 51 -26.38 -6.43 4.39
N SER A 52 -25.70 -5.35 4.82
CA SER A 52 -24.26 -5.39 4.92
C SER A 52 -23.93 -6.48 5.95
N CYS A 53 -23.25 -7.52 5.52
CA CYS A 53 -22.83 -8.62 6.40
C CYS A 53 -21.84 -8.16 7.47
N ILE A 54 -21.29 -6.96 7.30
CA ILE A 54 -20.28 -6.35 8.14
C ILE A 54 -20.75 -4.96 8.55
N VAL A 55 -20.82 -4.75 9.87
CA VAL A 55 -21.06 -3.44 10.46
C VAL A 55 -19.72 -2.79 10.79
N PRO A 56 -19.52 -1.52 10.45
CA PRO A 56 -18.28 -0.83 10.77
C PRO A 56 -17.94 -0.86 12.27
N ASN A 57 -16.64 -0.97 12.56
CA ASN A 57 -16.09 -1.05 13.91
C ASN A 57 -16.47 -2.30 14.72
N GLN A 58 -17.05 -3.30 14.08
CA GLN A 58 -17.28 -4.61 14.70
C GLN A 58 -16.27 -5.63 14.17
N TRP A 59 -15.91 -6.56 15.03
CA TRP A 59 -15.02 -7.68 14.70
C TRP A 59 -15.84 -8.96 14.53
N TYR A 60 -15.49 -9.73 13.50
CA TYR A 60 -16.20 -10.93 13.10
C TYR A 60 -15.27 -12.11 13.01
N ASN A 61 -15.79 -13.29 13.39
CA ASN A 61 -15.20 -14.55 13.02
C ASN A 61 -15.72 -14.92 11.62
N PRO A 62 -14.84 -15.08 10.62
CA PRO A 62 -15.27 -15.44 9.26
C PRO A 62 -15.94 -16.81 9.14
N ASP A 63 -15.68 -17.76 10.06
CA ASP A 63 -16.24 -19.11 9.99
C ASP A 63 -17.76 -19.14 10.15
N ASP A 64 -18.31 -18.25 10.96
CA ASP A 64 -19.75 -18.18 11.27
C ASP A 64 -20.36 -16.76 11.13
N MET A 65 -19.53 -15.79 10.76
CA MET A 65 -19.88 -14.36 10.72
C MET A 65 -20.39 -13.82 12.06
N GLY A 66 -20.07 -14.51 13.15
CA GLY A 66 -20.42 -14.09 14.50
C GLY A 66 -19.55 -12.92 14.97
N VAL A 67 -20.17 -11.97 15.69
CA VAL A 67 -19.44 -10.85 16.32
C VAL A 67 -18.58 -11.40 17.46
N ILE A 68 -17.29 -11.03 17.45
CA ILE A 68 -16.33 -11.44 18.48
C ILE A 68 -15.96 -10.28 19.41
N ASP A 69 -15.63 -10.62 20.66
CA ASP A 69 -15.06 -9.67 21.63
C ASP A 69 -13.62 -9.34 21.23
N SER A 70 -13.41 -8.17 20.64
CA SER A 70 -12.10 -7.71 20.19
C SER A 70 -11.06 -7.68 21.30
N ASN A 71 -11.44 -7.32 22.55
CA ASN A 71 -10.52 -7.27 23.65
C ASN A 71 -10.04 -8.68 24.04
N LYS A 72 -10.93 -9.66 24.02
CA LYS A 72 -10.56 -11.06 24.27
C LYS A 72 -9.67 -11.57 23.14
N PHE A 73 -10.07 -11.32 21.89
CA PHE A 73 -9.32 -11.75 20.71
C PHE A 73 -7.89 -11.18 20.70
N LEU A 74 -7.73 -9.88 20.94
CA LEU A 74 -6.40 -9.24 21.02
C LEU A 74 -5.54 -9.77 22.16
N ARG A 75 -6.14 -10.10 23.33
CA ARG A 75 -5.40 -10.75 24.43
C ARG A 75 -4.92 -12.16 24.07
N ASP A 76 -5.65 -12.87 23.25
CA ASP A 76 -5.25 -14.20 22.79
C ASP A 76 -4.19 -14.07 21.69
N ALA A 77 -4.39 -13.19 20.72
CA ALA A 77 -3.41 -12.89 19.66
C ALA A 77 -2.06 -12.39 20.20
N ALA A 78 -2.05 -11.62 21.30
CA ALA A 78 -0.81 -11.16 21.92
C ALA A 78 0.05 -12.28 22.55
N LYS A 79 -0.47 -13.51 22.65
CA LYS A 79 0.26 -14.71 23.10
C LYS A 79 0.85 -15.51 21.95
N GLU A 80 0.38 -15.25 20.73
CA GLU A 80 0.90 -15.88 19.53
C GLU A 80 2.30 -15.35 19.19
N ARG A 81 3.03 -16.10 18.38
CA ARG A 81 4.37 -15.67 17.93
C ARG A 81 4.30 -14.70 16.76
N VAL A 82 3.28 -14.81 15.93
CA VAL A 82 3.10 -14.00 14.72
C VAL A 82 1.66 -13.52 14.63
N VAL A 83 1.50 -12.22 14.39
CA VAL A 83 0.24 -11.60 14.01
C VAL A 83 0.43 -10.93 12.65
N LEU A 84 -0.45 -11.19 11.69
CA LEU A 84 -0.41 -10.57 10.36
C LEU A 84 -1.63 -9.67 10.19
N LEU A 85 -1.38 -8.41 9.89
CA LEU A 85 -2.40 -7.40 9.62
C LEU A 85 -2.49 -7.18 8.12
N GLY A 86 -3.65 -7.54 7.53
CA GLY A 86 -3.93 -7.41 6.12
C GLY A 86 -4.67 -6.11 5.81
N GLU A 87 -4.05 -5.22 5.04
CA GLU A 87 -4.62 -3.92 4.67
C GLU A 87 -5.03 -3.83 3.20
N HIS A 88 -5.85 -2.83 2.87
CA HIS A 88 -5.89 -2.24 1.55
C HIS A 88 -5.02 -0.98 1.56
N HIS A 89 -4.03 -0.94 0.68
CA HIS A 89 -3.05 0.15 0.67
C HIS A 89 -3.69 1.53 0.49
N ALA A 90 -3.16 2.51 1.25
CA ALA A 90 -3.59 3.90 1.19
C ALA A 90 -5.09 4.13 1.48
N GLN A 91 -5.69 3.30 2.29
CA GLN A 91 -7.01 3.52 2.89
C GLN A 91 -6.78 4.00 4.32
N GLY A 92 -6.92 5.30 4.58
CA GLY A 92 -6.53 5.89 5.86
C GLY A 92 -7.10 5.20 7.10
N ASP A 93 -8.32 4.62 7.00
CA ASP A 93 -8.92 3.89 8.12
C ASP A 93 -8.25 2.55 8.39
N HIS A 94 -7.70 1.89 7.35
CA HIS A 94 -6.91 0.67 7.54
C HIS A 94 -5.64 0.96 8.34
N GLN A 95 -4.88 2.00 7.97
CA GLN A 95 -3.65 2.34 8.68
C GLN A 95 -3.93 2.89 10.10
N ARG A 96 -5.09 3.52 10.33
CA ARG A 96 -5.54 3.90 11.70
C ARG A 96 -5.86 2.66 12.53
N TRP A 97 -6.55 1.68 11.94
CA TRP A 97 -6.81 0.39 12.58
C TRP A 97 -5.53 -0.39 12.88
N GLU A 98 -4.60 -0.44 11.94
CA GLU A 98 -3.29 -1.05 12.17
C GLU A 98 -2.57 -0.42 13.36
N LEU A 99 -2.52 0.92 13.42
CA LEU A 99 -1.93 1.62 14.55
C LEU A 99 -2.63 1.26 15.86
N HIS A 100 -3.97 1.27 15.88
CA HIS A 100 -4.75 0.90 17.06
C HIS A 100 -4.46 -0.52 17.51
N THR A 101 -4.37 -1.46 16.58
CA THR A 101 -4.05 -2.86 16.84
C THR A 101 -2.61 -3.03 17.37
N LEU A 102 -1.63 -2.36 16.75
CA LEU A 102 -0.24 -2.36 17.21
C LEU A 102 -0.11 -1.82 18.64
N VAL A 103 -0.80 -0.73 18.96
CA VAL A 103 -0.82 -0.15 20.32
C VAL A 103 -1.40 -1.15 21.33
N ALA A 104 -2.52 -1.80 20.99
CA ALA A 104 -3.17 -2.77 21.87
C ALA A 104 -2.30 -4.01 22.09
N LEU A 105 -1.70 -4.54 21.03
CA LEU A 105 -0.79 -5.71 21.12
C LEU A 105 0.47 -5.39 21.94
N HIS A 106 1.08 -4.21 21.70
CA HIS A 106 2.26 -3.79 22.46
C HIS A 106 1.96 -3.59 23.96
N ALA A 107 0.78 -3.08 24.30
CA ALA A 107 0.37 -2.95 25.69
C ALA A 107 0.20 -4.31 26.38
N LEU A 108 -0.11 -5.37 25.64
CA LEU A 108 -0.29 -6.74 26.12
C LEU A 108 1.01 -7.54 26.10
N ASN A 109 1.84 -7.33 25.11
CA ASN A 109 3.15 -7.96 24.93
C ASN A 109 4.18 -6.93 24.47
N PRO A 110 4.94 -6.29 25.37
CA PRO A 110 5.91 -5.26 24.99
C PRO A 110 7.16 -5.81 24.28
N ASN A 111 7.42 -7.14 24.34
CA ASN A 111 8.47 -7.76 23.53
C ASN A 111 7.98 -8.00 22.12
N MET A 112 7.90 -6.92 21.35
CA MET A 112 7.29 -6.89 20.03
C MET A 112 8.27 -6.36 18.96
N ALA A 113 8.17 -6.88 17.74
CA ALA A 113 8.77 -6.32 16.54
C ALA A 113 7.71 -6.14 15.47
N ILE A 114 7.92 -5.18 14.55
CA ILE A 114 6.99 -4.90 13.45
C ILE A 114 7.69 -5.09 12.12
N GLY A 115 7.09 -5.87 11.21
CA GLY A 115 7.57 -6.03 9.85
C GLY A 115 6.69 -5.28 8.86
N PHE A 116 7.32 -4.57 7.91
CA PHE A 116 6.61 -3.82 6.88
C PHE A 116 6.92 -4.34 5.48
N GLU A 117 5.86 -4.65 4.73
CA GLU A 117 5.96 -5.09 3.33
C GLU A 117 6.65 -4.07 2.43
N MET A 118 6.47 -2.79 2.69
CA MET A 118 6.82 -1.69 1.78
C MET A 118 8.33 -1.56 1.49
N PHE A 119 9.19 -2.15 2.31
CA PHE A 119 10.63 -1.98 2.19
C PHE A 119 11.38 -3.24 1.79
N PRO A 120 12.27 -3.16 0.78
CA PRO A 120 13.21 -4.23 0.50
C PRO A 120 14.29 -4.29 1.59
N ARG A 121 14.82 -5.50 1.86
CA ARG A 121 15.81 -5.82 2.92
C ARG A 121 16.99 -4.84 3.00
N LYS A 122 17.44 -4.32 1.86
CA LYS A 122 18.54 -3.34 1.80
C LYS A 122 18.24 -1.99 2.47
N VAL A 123 16.97 -1.70 2.78
CA VAL A 123 16.55 -0.50 3.51
C VAL A 123 16.68 -0.69 5.03
N GLN A 124 16.92 -1.89 5.52
CA GLN A 124 17.02 -2.18 6.95
C GLN A 124 17.91 -1.19 7.74
N PRO A 125 19.11 -0.82 7.28
CA PRO A 125 19.94 0.15 8.01
C PRO A 125 19.26 1.52 8.22
N VAL A 126 18.39 1.94 7.30
CA VAL A 126 17.63 3.20 7.44
C VAL A 126 16.51 3.04 8.48
N LEU A 127 15.87 1.87 8.53
CA LEU A 127 14.87 1.55 9.55
C LEU A 127 15.49 1.54 10.94
N ASP A 128 16.68 0.96 11.08
CA ASP A 128 17.42 0.92 12.35
C ASP A 128 17.79 2.34 12.82
N GLN A 129 18.31 3.19 11.93
CA GLN A 129 18.58 4.60 12.22
C GLN A 129 17.32 5.39 12.61
N TRP A 130 16.17 5.07 12.00
CA TRP A 130 14.89 5.67 12.38
C TRP A 130 14.51 5.34 13.83
N ILE A 131 14.59 4.07 14.21
CA ILE A 131 14.32 3.62 15.58
C ILE A 131 15.31 4.22 16.57
N ALA A 132 16.61 4.30 16.21
CA ALA A 132 17.65 4.94 17.02
C ALA A 132 17.43 6.46 17.20
N GLY A 133 16.52 7.07 16.46
CA GLY A 133 16.25 8.50 16.55
C GLY A 133 17.24 9.38 15.78
N GLU A 134 18.04 8.81 14.92
CA GLU A 134 19.09 9.49 14.16
C GLU A 134 18.59 10.27 12.94
N LEU A 135 17.37 9.98 12.49
CA LEU A 135 16.78 10.58 11.30
C LEU A 135 15.57 11.46 11.65
N THR A 136 15.46 12.59 10.98
CA THR A 136 14.20 13.31 10.88
C THR A 136 13.23 12.55 9.96
N GLU A 137 11.93 12.85 10.00
CA GLU A 137 10.95 12.25 9.09
C GLU A 137 11.32 12.47 7.62
N ALA A 138 11.78 13.67 7.27
CA ALA A 138 12.17 13.98 5.90
C ALA A 138 13.37 13.13 5.43
N GLU A 139 14.38 12.95 6.29
CA GLU A 139 15.55 12.11 6.00
C GLU A 139 15.16 10.64 5.91
N PHE A 140 14.28 10.16 6.79
CA PHE A 140 13.75 8.80 6.72
C PHE A 140 13.07 8.54 5.38
N LEU A 141 12.14 9.40 4.96
CA LEU A 141 11.41 9.24 3.70
C LEU A 141 12.34 9.33 2.47
N GLU A 142 13.37 10.19 2.53
CA GLU A 142 14.35 10.32 1.47
C GLU A 142 15.28 9.10 1.40
N GLN A 143 15.91 8.72 2.51
CA GLN A 143 16.90 7.65 2.56
C GLN A 143 16.28 6.26 2.35
N SER A 144 15.06 6.03 2.85
CA SER A 144 14.29 4.81 2.57
C SER A 144 13.85 4.71 1.12
N ASN A 145 13.99 5.77 0.32
CA ASN A 145 13.44 5.88 -1.03
C ASN A 145 11.93 5.57 -1.09
N TRP A 146 11.17 6.11 -0.14
CA TRP A 146 9.72 5.89 0.00
C TRP A 146 8.98 5.94 -1.32
N GLN A 147 9.14 7.01 -2.11
CA GLN A 147 8.47 7.20 -3.40
C GLN A 147 8.82 6.12 -4.43
N LYS A 148 10.03 5.55 -4.36
CA LYS A 148 10.45 4.49 -5.27
C LYS A 148 9.84 3.14 -4.90
N TYR A 149 9.80 2.82 -3.61
CA TYR A 149 9.40 1.49 -3.16
C TYR A 149 7.92 1.39 -2.86
N TRP A 150 7.32 2.42 -2.26
CA TRP A 150 5.91 2.38 -1.85
C TRP A 150 5.01 3.29 -2.70
N ASN A 151 5.40 4.55 -2.87
CA ASN A 151 4.70 5.55 -3.69
C ASN A 151 3.28 5.95 -3.23
N PHE A 152 2.82 5.48 -2.07
CA PHE A 152 1.61 5.99 -1.43
C PHE A 152 1.93 7.18 -0.53
N ASP A 153 0.89 7.92 -0.13
CA ASP A 153 1.05 9.05 0.78
C ASP A 153 1.62 8.57 2.11
N SER A 154 2.78 9.10 2.47
CA SER A 154 3.45 8.74 3.72
C SER A 154 2.65 9.13 4.96
N SER A 155 1.76 10.13 4.86
CA SER A 155 0.94 10.57 6.00
C SER A 155 0.02 9.49 6.56
N TYR A 156 -0.38 8.51 5.74
CA TYR A 156 -1.15 7.37 6.22
C TYR A 156 -0.32 6.44 7.09
N TYR A 157 0.95 6.23 6.76
CA TYR A 157 1.83 5.24 7.37
C TYR A 157 2.75 5.78 8.45
N MET A 158 3.13 7.07 8.38
CA MET A 158 4.05 7.68 9.36
C MET A 158 3.62 7.53 10.81
N PRO A 159 2.33 7.52 11.16
CA PRO A 159 1.91 7.24 12.55
C PRO A 159 2.40 5.89 13.10
N LEU A 160 2.45 4.82 12.26
CA LEU A 160 2.97 3.51 12.65
C LEU A 160 4.49 3.57 12.93
N PHE A 161 5.24 4.27 12.08
CA PHE A 161 6.69 4.44 12.25
C PHE A 161 7.01 5.31 13.48
N HIS A 162 6.23 6.35 13.73
CA HIS A 162 6.37 7.16 14.96
C HIS A 162 6.05 6.35 16.21
N PHE A 163 5.00 5.52 16.18
CA PHE A 163 4.68 4.62 17.29
C PHE A 163 5.84 3.67 17.59
N ALA A 164 6.38 3.01 16.56
CA ALA A 164 7.52 2.12 16.70
C ALA A 164 8.74 2.84 17.31
N ARG A 165 9.09 4.02 16.79
CA ARG A 165 10.22 4.83 17.27
C ARG A 165 10.04 5.28 18.74
N MET A 166 8.86 5.77 19.09
CA MET A 166 8.57 6.26 20.45
C MET A 166 8.69 5.14 21.50
N ASN A 167 8.38 3.91 21.12
CA ASN A 167 8.42 2.74 22.00
C ASN A 167 9.69 1.90 21.79
N GLN A 168 10.64 2.34 20.93
CA GLN A 168 11.87 1.62 20.60
C GLN A 168 11.60 0.18 20.10
N ILE A 169 10.48 -0.01 19.40
CA ILE A 169 10.10 -1.29 18.80
C ILE A 169 10.92 -1.51 17.54
N PRO A 170 11.67 -2.61 17.41
CA PRO A 170 12.39 -2.94 16.18
C PRO A 170 11.43 -3.02 14.98
N ILE A 171 11.85 -2.47 13.84
CA ILE A 171 11.09 -2.58 12.59
C ILE A 171 11.92 -3.29 11.52
N HIS A 172 11.28 -4.16 10.76
CA HIS A 172 11.94 -5.02 9.78
C HIS A 172 11.42 -4.77 8.37
N ALA A 173 12.38 -4.68 7.42
CA ALA A 173 12.10 -4.64 6.00
C ALA A 173 11.83 -6.06 5.48
N LEU A 174 10.57 -6.37 5.16
CA LEU A 174 10.16 -7.73 4.82
C LEU A 174 10.45 -8.11 3.37
N ASN A 175 10.49 -7.13 2.47
CA ASN A 175 10.45 -7.35 1.03
C ASN A 175 11.84 -7.54 0.39
N VAL A 176 11.80 -7.90 -0.87
CA VAL A 176 12.95 -7.91 -1.78
C VAL A 176 12.87 -6.77 -2.78
N SER A 177 13.95 -6.53 -3.52
CA SER A 177 13.96 -5.49 -4.53
C SER A 177 13.02 -5.81 -5.69
N ARG A 178 12.41 -4.75 -6.27
CA ARG A 178 11.62 -4.90 -7.50
C ARG A 178 12.44 -5.46 -8.67
N ASP A 179 13.77 -5.30 -8.62
CA ASP A 179 14.65 -5.80 -9.67
C ASP A 179 14.81 -7.31 -9.58
N LEU A 180 14.89 -7.89 -8.37
CA LEU A 180 14.85 -9.33 -8.18
C LEU A 180 13.51 -9.90 -8.67
N LEU A 181 12.37 -9.31 -8.29
CA LEU A 181 11.06 -9.74 -8.76
C LEU A 181 10.94 -9.69 -10.29
N LYS A 182 11.49 -8.66 -10.95
CA LYS A 182 11.54 -8.58 -12.42
C LYS A 182 12.41 -9.67 -13.03
N LYS A 183 13.60 -9.93 -12.45
CA LYS A 183 14.48 -11.03 -12.89
C LYS A 183 13.76 -12.37 -12.81
N VAL A 184 13.12 -12.66 -11.67
CA VAL A 184 12.38 -13.91 -11.47
C VAL A 184 11.22 -14.04 -12.46
N ARG A 185 10.45 -12.98 -12.68
CA ARG A 185 9.37 -12.99 -13.68
C ARG A 185 9.88 -13.16 -15.12
N LYS A 186 11.10 -12.74 -15.42
CA LYS A 186 11.72 -12.87 -16.74
C LYS A 186 12.38 -14.23 -16.93
N ASP A 187 13.22 -14.63 -15.99
CA ASP A 187 14.19 -15.70 -16.15
C ASP A 187 13.79 -16.97 -15.37
N GLY A 188 12.89 -16.85 -14.37
CA GLY A 188 12.51 -17.92 -13.43
C GLY A 188 13.47 -17.99 -12.24
N TRP A 189 12.94 -18.40 -11.07
CA TRP A 189 13.69 -18.47 -9.81
C TRP A 189 14.94 -19.36 -9.89
N GLN A 190 14.86 -20.47 -10.59
CA GLN A 190 15.95 -21.44 -10.72
C GLN A 190 17.18 -20.89 -11.44
N ASN A 191 17.01 -19.84 -12.24
CA ASN A 191 18.09 -19.19 -12.98
C ASN A 191 18.67 -17.95 -12.25
N ILE A 192 18.19 -17.66 -11.04
CA ILE A 192 18.74 -16.59 -10.20
C ILE A 192 19.91 -17.14 -9.39
N THR A 193 21.07 -16.52 -9.52
CA THR A 193 22.27 -16.92 -8.75
C THR A 193 22.05 -16.66 -7.26
N GLU A 194 22.72 -17.38 -6.39
CA GLU A 194 22.55 -17.26 -4.95
C GLU A 194 22.87 -15.83 -4.45
N GLU A 195 23.87 -15.19 -5.04
CA GLU A 195 24.25 -13.80 -4.73
C GLU A 195 23.13 -12.80 -5.09
N ASP A 196 22.39 -13.09 -6.17
CA ASP A 196 21.28 -12.24 -6.64
C ASP A 196 19.97 -12.45 -5.88
N ARG A 197 19.87 -13.50 -5.04
CA ARG A 197 18.63 -13.86 -4.32
C ARG A 197 18.31 -12.97 -3.11
N GLU A 198 19.13 -12.01 -2.80
CA GLU A 198 18.96 -11.11 -1.65
C GLU A 198 18.76 -11.87 -0.31
N GLY A 199 19.38 -13.05 -0.18
CA GLY A 199 19.29 -13.90 1.01
C GLY A 199 17.96 -14.64 1.14
N VAL A 200 17.15 -14.73 0.08
CA VAL A 200 15.93 -15.53 0.08
C VAL A 200 16.26 -16.98 -0.25
N ALA A 201 15.84 -17.89 0.62
CA ALA A 201 15.88 -19.33 0.38
C ALA A 201 14.74 -19.74 -0.59
N ASN A 202 14.77 -21.00 -1.06
CA ASN A 202 13.77 -21.50 -1.97
C ASN A 202 12.35 -21.36 -1.38
N PRO A 203 11.43 -20.70 -2.09
CA PRO A 203 10.04 -20.63 -1.67
C PRO A 203 9.39 -22.02 -1.63
N ALA A 204 8.50 -22.24 -0.68
CA ALA A 204 7.63 -23.40 -0.70
C ALA A 204 6.65 -23.30 -1.89
N PRO A 205 6.31 -24.42 -2.55
CA PRO A 205 5.37 -24.40 -3.65
C PRO A 205 3.98 -23.97 -3.16
N PRO A 206 3.27 -23.08 -3.87
CA PRO A 206 1.94 -22.61 -3.46
C PRO A 206 0.91 -23.75 -3.58
N GLY A 207 -0.03 -23.81 -2.62
CA GLY A 207 -1.16 -24.72 -2.66
C GLY A 207 -2.12 -24.42 -3.83
N GLU A 208 -3.00 -25.39 -4.14
CA GLU A 208 -3.96 -25.27 -5.26
C GLU A 208 -4.95 -24.09 -5.05
N GLY A 209 -5.40 -23.84 -3.82
CA GLY A 209 -6.26 -22.70 -3.51
C GLY A 209 -5.61 -21.37 -3.86
N TYR A 210 -4.35 -21.20 -3.50
CA TYR A 210 -3.60 -19.97 -3.82
C TYR A 210 -3.35 -19.82 -5.33
N LYS A 211 -3.06 -20.91 -6.04
CA LYS A 211 -2.93 -20.88 -7.51
C LYS A 211 -4.23 -20.42 -8.18
N ASN A 212 -5.37 -20.94 -7.70
CA ASN A 212 -6.69 -20.56 -8.22
C ASN A 212 -7.01 -19.08 -7.96
N LEU A 213 -6.62 -18.55 -6.80
CA LEU A 213 -6.72 -17.13 -6.50
C LEU A 213 -5.85 -16.31 -7.46
N LEU A 214 -4.58 -16.67 -7.58
CA LEU A 214 -3.62 -15.92 -8.39
C LEU A 214 -3.93 -15.96 -9.88
N ILE A 215 -4.53 -17.05 -10.40
CA ILE A 215 -4.93 -17.08 -11.81
C ILE A 215 -6.07 -16.10 -12.09
N SER A 216 -7.03 -15.99 -11.18
CA SER A 216 -8.13 -15.02 -11.32
C SER A 216 -7.59 -13.58 -11.37
N ILE A 217 -6.61 -13.25 -10.51
CA ILE A 217 -5.92 -11.97 -10.51
C ILE A 217 -5.14 -11.75 -11.81
N TYR A 218 -4.40 -12.76 -12.27
CA TYR A 218 -3.60 -12.69 -13.50
C TYR A 218 -4.46 -12.44 -14.75
N GLN A 219 -5.60 -13.14 -14.87
CA GLN A 219 -6.55 -12.98 -15.97
C GLN A 219 -7.15 -11.59 -16.02
N GLN A 220 -7.52 -11.03 -14.86
CA GLN A 220 -8.04 -9.67 -14.77
C GLN A 220 -7.02 -8.63 -15.26
N HIS A 221 -5.74 -8.79 -14.89
CA HIS A 221 -4.68 -7.90 -15.38
C HIS A 221 -4.38 -8.06 -16.88
N GLY A 222 -4.56 -9.28 -17.43
CA GLY A 222 -4.45 -9.54 -18.86
C GLY A 222 -5.52 -8.79 -19.68
N ALA A 223 -6.74 -8.71 -19.14
CA ALA A 223 -7.88 -8.07 -19.79
C ALA A 223 -7.75 -6.54 -19.92
N HIS A 224 -6.91 -5.90 -19.10
CA HIS A 224 -6.69 -4.44 -19.10
C HIS A 224 -5.52 -3.98 -19.98
N LYS A 225 -4.84 -4.87 -20.69
CA LYS A 225 -3.79 -4.44 -21.62
C LYS A 225 -4.39 -3.72 -22.83
N PRO A 226 -3.85 -2.55 -23.25
CA PRO A 226 -4.28 -1.90 -24.49
C PRO A 226 -4.15 -2.86 -25.68
N GLY A 227 -5.28 -3.17 -26.33
CA GLY A 227 -5.33 -4.12 -27.45
C GLY A 227 -5.80 -5.53 -27.13
N ALA A 228 -6.11 -5.87 -25.87
CA ALA A 228 -6.74 -7.14 -25.52
C ALA A 228 -8.16 -7.18 -26.12
N LYS A 229 -8.49 -8.26 -26.86
CA LYS A 229 -9.84 -8.46 -27.40
C LYS A 229 -10.80 -8.70 -26.23
N LYS A 230 -11.81 -7.83 -26.06
CA LYS A 230 -12.91 -8.08 -25.12
C LYS A 230 -13.60 -9.40 -25.50
N GLY A 231 -13.63 -10.36 -24.57
CA GLY A 231 -14.39 -11.60 -24.73
C GLY A 231 -13.58 -12.89 -24.88
N ALA A 232 -12.26 -12.87 -24.76
CA ALA A 232 -11.52 -14.11 -24.57
C ALA A 232 -11.72 -14.58 -23.13
N GLN A 233 -12.67 -15.49 -22.93
CA GLN A 233 -12.77 -16.30 -21.71
C GLN A 233 -11.56 -17.24 -21.76
N ASP A 234 -10.51 -16.89 -21.02
CA ASP A 234 -9.30 -17.72 -20.95
C ASP A 234 -9.66 -19.00 -20.21
N THR A 235 -9.48 -20.10 -20.91
CA THR A 235 -9.80 -21.45 -20.45
C THR A 235 -8.68 -21.95 -19.52
N VAL A 236 -8.90 -23.11 -18.89
CA VAL A 236 -7.95 -23.89 -18.05
C VAL A 236 -6.50 -23.97 -18.61
N SER A 237 -6.31 -23.70 -19.93
CA SER A 237 -5.02 -23.61 -20.59
C SER A 237 -4.07 -22.54 -20.05
N ASP A 238 -4.58 -21.53 -19.32
CA ASP A 238 -3.74 -20.41 -18.85
C ASP A 238 -2.91 -20.75 -17.61
N LEU A 239 -3.33 -21.72 -16.80
CA LEU A 239 -2.54 -22.23 -15.67
C LEU A 239 -1.17 -22.75 -16.11
N GLU A 240 -1.11 -23.35 -17.31
CA GLU A 240 0.11 -23.89 -17.88
C GLU A 240 0.91 -22.84 -18.70
N SER A 241 0.35 -21.63 -18.87
CA SER A 241 1.02 -20.61 -19.66
C SER A 241 2.34 -20.18 -19.02
N PRO A 242 3.41 -19.97 -19.80
CA PRO A 242 4.69 -19.50 -19.28
C PRO A 242 4.57 -18.13 -18.58
N GLY A 243 3.61 -17.31 -18.98
CA GLY A 243 3.32 -16.01 -18.37
C GLY A 243 2.80 -16.15 -16.95
N PHE A 244 1.78 -17.00 -16.77
CA PHE A 244 1.22 -17.27 -15.44
C PHE A 244 2.24 -17.93 -14.51
N LYS A 245 2.97 -18.95 -15.00
CA LYS A 245 4.02 -19.61 -14.20
C LYS A 245 5.06 -18.62 -13.67
N ARG A 246 5.47 -17.64 -14.47
CA ARG A 246 6.40 -16.58 -14.05
C ARG A 246 5.77 -15.60 -13.08
N PHE A 247 4.50 -15.25 -13.28
CA PHE A 247 3.74 -14.43 -12.34
C PHE A 247 3.63 -15.13 -10.98
N LEU A 248 3.23 -16.40 -10.97
CA LEU A 248 3.12 -17.25 -9.80
C LEU A 248 4.45 -17.34 -9.03
N GLN A 249 5.56 -17.57 -9.72
CA GLN A 249 6.88 -17.61 -9.11
C GLN A 249 7.24 -16.25 -8.45
N GLY A 250 6.89 -15.15 -9.09
CA GLY A 250 7.14 -13.82 -8.54
C GLY A 250 6.33 -13.55 -7.26
N GLN A 251 5.07 -13.96 -7.20
CA GLN A 251 4.22 -13.83 -6.02
C GLN A 251 4.70 -14.74 -4.89
N THR A 252 4.91 -16.01 -5.18
CA THR A 252 5.41 -16.98 -4.17
C THR A 252 6.77 -16.57 -3.59
N LEU A 253 7.66 -16.00 -4.42
CA LEU A 253 8.91 -15.44 -3.93
C LEU A 253 8.69 -14.26 -2.99
N TRP A 254 7.75 -13.39 -3.31
CA TRP A 254 7.43 -12.22 -2.50
C TRP A 254 6.96 -12.65 -1.12
N ASP A 255 5.99 -13.57 -1.07
CA ASP A 255 5.47 -14.13 0.18
C ASP A 255 6.56 -14.83 1.00
N ALA A 256 7.39 -15.65 0.34
CA ALA A 256 8.49 -16.36 0.99
C ALA A 256 9.55 -15.40 1.56
N ALA A 257 9.84 -14.29 0.86
CA ALA A 257 10.78 -13.30 1.35
C ALA A 257 10.31 -12.67 2.66
N MET A 258 9.02 -12.34 2.76
CA MET A 258 8.42 -11.79 3.99
C MET A 258 8.39 -12.82 5.10
N ALA A 259 7.89 -14.02 4.82
CA ALA A 259 7.80 -15.11 5.78
C ALA A 259 9.16 -15.48 6.39
N GLN A 260 10.22 -15.51 5.58
CA GLN A 260 11.55 -15.87 6.05
C GLN A 260 12.16 -14.85 7.02
N ILE A 261 11.91 -13.56 6.86
CA ILE A 261 12.33 -12.55 7.83
C ILE A 261 11.55 -12.74 9.13
N ILE A 262 10.23 -12.88 9.06
CA ILE A 262 9.37 -13.11 10.22
C ILE A 262 9.84 -14.35 11.00
N PHE A 263 9.99 -15.48 10.31
CA PHE A 263 10.45 -16.73 10.89
C PHE A 263 11.84 -16.59 11.54
N HIS A 264 12.78 -15.96 10.84
CA HIS A 264 14.14 -15.79 11.35
C HIS A 264 14.18 -14.95 12.64
N GLU A 265 13.41 -13.88 12.74
CA GLU A 265 13.38 -13.05 13.93
C GLU A 265 12.67 -13.77 15.10
N THR A 266 11.58 -14.48 14.85
CA THR A 266 10.89 -15.26 15.88
C THR A 266 11.71 -16.46 16.38
N GLU A 267 12.57 -17.03 15.55
CA GLU A 267 13.48 -18.11 15.99
C GLU A 267 14.64 -17.60 16.87
N LYS A 268 15.06 -16.35 16.70
CA LYS A 268 16.09 -15.74 17.56
C LYS A 268 15.57 -15.51 18.99
N ASP A 269 14.30 -15.16 19.12
CA ASP A 269 13.64 -14.92 20.40
C ASP A 269 12.25 -15.61 20.44
N PRO A 270 12.14 -16.76 21.12
CA PRO A 270 10.87 -17.48 21.24
C PRO A 270 9.75 -16.72 21.96
N SER A 271 10.08 -15.65 22.69
CA SER A 271 9.10 -14.80 23.41
C SER A 271 8.65 -13.59 22.59
N LEU A 272 9.25 -13.36 21.42
CA LEU A 272 8.94 -12.24 20.53
C LEU A 272 7.55 -12.39 19.91
N LEU A 273 6.74 -11.36 20.05
CA LEU A 273 5.55 -11.15 19.22
C LEU A 273 5.96 -10.39 17.95
N PHE A 274 5.91 -11.03 16.82
CA PHE A 274 6.18 -10.38 15.54
C PHE A 274 4.87 -9.98 14.87
N VAL A 275 4.70 -8.69 14.57
CA VAL A 275 3.51 -8.18 13.85
C VAL A 275 3.90 -7.78 12.43
N GLY A 276 3.35 -8.48 11.43
CA GLY A 276 3.54 -8.17 10.02
C GLY A 276 2.43 -7.26 9.49
N VAL A 277 2.78 -6.14 8.86
CA VAL A 277 1.85 -5.20 8.20
C VAL A 277 2.04 -5.32 6.70
N MET A 278 1.00 -5.75 6.00
CA MET A 278 1.06 -6.06 4.56
C MET A 278 -0.30 -6.00 3.89
N GLY A 279 -0.31 -5.97 2.57
CA GLY A 279 -1.53 -6.04 1.79
C GLY A 279 -2.29 -7.35 2.05
N SER A 280 -3.62 -7.27 2.20
CA SER A 280 -4.48 -8.42 2.51
C SER A 280 -4.33 -9.59 1.52
N GLY A 281 -3.93 -9.31 0.27
CA GLY A 281 -3.65 -10.35 -0.74
C GLY A 281 -2.54 -11.32 -0.38
N HIS A 282 -1.66 -10.97 0.59
CA HIS A 282 -0.60 -11.84 1.11
C HIS A 282 -1.02 -12.67 2.32
N VAL A 283 -2.26 -12.48 2.81
CA VAL A 283 -2.73 -13.04 4.11
C VAL A 283 -4.01 -13.82 3.96
N VAL A 284 -4.92 -13.42 3.04
CA VAL A 284 -6.26 -14.02 2.88
C VAL A 284 -6.23 -15.52 2.69
N ASN A 285 -7.18 -16.23 3.31
CA ASN A 285 -7.35 -17.68 3.23
C ASN A 285 -6.13 -18.47 3.71
N ASP A 286 -5.32 -17.92 4.59
CA ASP A 286 -4.03 -18.46 5.01
C ASP A 286 -3.05 -18.73 3.86
N TYR A 287 -3.27 -18.10 2.71
CA TYR A 287 -2.36 -18.18 1.56
C TYR A 287 -1.18 -17.23 1.71
N GLY A 288 -0.27 -17.30 0.77
CA GLY A 288 0.87 -16.38 0.73
C GLY A 288 1.79 -16.52 1.94
N VAL A 289 1.89 -15.47 2.76
CA VAL A 289 2.82 -15.42 3.91
C VAL A 289 2.50 -16.46 4.98
N PRO A 290 1.24 -16.68 5.40
CA PRO A 290 0.89 -17.75 6.34
C PRO A 290 1.32 -19.15 5.87
N ASP A 291 1.07 -19.48 4.61
CA ASP A 291 1.44 -20.80 4.03
C ASP A 291 2.97 -20.99 3.97
N GLN A 292 3.71 -19.92 3.63
CA GLN A 292 5.17 -19.93 3.68
C GLN A 292 5.70 -20.08 5.12
N LEU A 293 5.13 -19.38 6.10
CA LEU A 293 5.47 -19.51 7.54
C LEU A 293 5.22 -20.93 8.03
N LYS A 294 4.08 -21.51 7.71
CA LYS A 294 3.73 -22.89 8.03
C LYS A 294 4.73 -23.88 7.44
N SER A 295 5.18 -23.65 6.22
CA SER A 295 6.20 -24.48 5.55
C SER A 295 7.56 -24.39 6.22
N LEU A 296 7.88 -23.27 6.88
CA LEU A 296 9.08 -23.10 7.70
C LEU A 296 8.94 -23.71 9.11
N GLY A 297 7.74 -24.13 9.51
CA GLY A 297 7.46 -24.72 10.83
C GLY A 297 6.77 -23.79 11.81
N GLN A 298 6.54 -22.52 11.46
CA GLN A 298 5.78 -21.56 12.27
C GLN A 298 4.29 -21.85 12.15
N LYS A 299 3.65 -22.22 13.27
CA LYS A 299 2.23 -22.58 13.30
C LYS A 299 1.39 -21.59 14.11
N ASP A 300 2.01 -20.88 15.03
CA ASP A 300 1.36 -19.92 15.93
C ASP A 300 1.28 -18.57 15.20
N VAL A 301 0.33 -18.47 14.27
CA VAL A 301 0.10 -17.30 13.40
C VAL A 301 -1.37 -16.92 13.51
N THR A 302 -1.65 -15.68 13.81
CA THR A 302 -2.99 -15.10 13.78
C THR A 302 -3.09 -14.07 12.66
N THR A 303 -4.14 -14.16 11.86
CA THR A 303 -4.42 -13.27 10.73
C THR A 303 -5.60 -12.36 11.02
N MET A 304 -5.45 -11.07 10.75
CA MET A 304 -6.50 -10.06 10.94
C MET A 304 -6.61 -9.22 9.67
N ILE A 305 -7.82 -9.02 9.17
CA ILE A 305 -8.06 -8.30 7.93
C ILE A 305 -9.09 -7.19 8.13
N ALA A 306 -8.78 -5.99 7.66
CA ALA A 306 -9.74 -4.91 7.57
C ALA A 306 -10.57 -5.05 6.27
N TRP A 307 -11.89 -4.94 6.38
CA TRP A 307 -12.83 -5.17 5.30
C TRP A 307 -13.90 -4.07 5.22
N HIS A 308 -14.11 -3.56 4.01
CA HIS A 308 -15.16 -2.56 3.77
C HIS A 308 -16.49 -3.21 3.45
N ASP A 309 -17.56 -2.63 3.96
CA ASP A 309 -18.94 -3.00 3.64
C ASP A 309 -19.25 -2.95 2.13
N ASP A 310 -18.69 -1.99 1.39
CA ASP A 310 -18.81 -1.86 -0.07
C ASP A 310 -18.24 -3.05 -0.86
N PHE A 311 -17.38 -3.87 -0.26
CA PHE A 311 -16.84 -5.06 -0.94
C PHE A 311 -17.85 -6.20 -0.99
N GLY A 312 -18.94 -6.10 -0.21
CA GLY A 312 -19.94 -7.14 -0.06
C GLY A 312 -19.47 -8.29 0.84
N CYS A 313 -20.34 -9.23 1.03
CA CYS A 313 -20.16 -10.37 1.95
C CYS A 313 -19.59 -11.61 1.29
N GLU A 314 -19.66 -11.66 -0.04
CA GLU A 314 -19.18 -12.83 -0.78
C GLU A 314 -17.67 -12.99 -0.61
N GLY A 315 -17.22 -14.13 -0.13
CA GLY A 315 -15.83 -14.52 -0.07
C GLY A 315 -15.08 -14.20 1.22
N ILE A 316 -15.74 -13.63 2.24
CA ILE A 316 -15.17 -13.46 3.58
C ILE A 316 -15.55 -14.59 4.54
N GLU A 317 -16.26 -15.61 4.06
CA GLU A 317 -16.68 -16.77 4.85
C GLU A 317 -15.61 -17.85 4.90
N GLY A 318 -15.57 -18.61 5.98
CA GLY A 318 -14.65 -19.72 6.17
C GLY A 318 -13.23 -19.27 6.52
N GLN A 319 -12.23 -19.94 6.01
CA GLN A 319 -10.80 -19.70 6.32
C GLN A 319 -10.25 -18.36 5.77
N PHE A 320 -11.07 -17.32 5.66
CA PHE A 320 -10.64 -16.04 5.09
C PHE A 320 -9.56 -15.36 5.93
N ALA A 321 -9.72 -15.37 7.26
CA ALA A 321 -8.78 -14.90 8.28
C ALA A 321 -9.25 -15.40 9.65
N ASP A 322 -8.45 -15.25 10.72
CA ASP A 322 -8.90 -15.54 12.09
C ASP A 322 -9.86 -14.47 12.60
N ALA A 323 -9.73 -13.25 12.13
CA ALA A 323 -10.69 -12.18 12.41
C ALA A 323 -10.77 -11.17 11.28
N VAL A 324 -11.98 -10.62 11.08
CA VAL A 324 -12.24 -9.51 10.17
C VAL A 324 -12.81 -8.33 10.95
N ILE A 325 -12.28 -7.13 10.70
CA ILE A 325 -12.88 -5.91 11.22
C ILE A 325 -13.64 -5.17 10.12
N GLY A 326 -14.88 -4.81 10.38
CA GLY A 326 -15.70 -3.98 9.50
C GLY A 326 -15.17 -2.53 9.45
N MET A 327 -15.08 -1.99 8.24
CA MET A 327 -14.72 -0.61 7.98
C MET A 327 -15.79 0.04 7.11
N THR A 328 -16.03 1.33 7.34
CA THR A 328 -16.75 2.16 6.37
C THR A 328 -15.75 2.74 5.39
N MET A 329 -16.04 2.65 4.10
CA MET A 329 -15.26 3.40 3.14
C MET A 329 -15.56 4.88 3.33
N GLN A 330 -14.67 5.57 4.02
CA GLN A 330 -14.69 7.02 3.94
C GLN A 330 -14.19 7.37 2.54
N GLU A 331 -15.05 8.00 1.74
CA GLU A 331 -14.55 8.81 0.65
C GLU A 331 -13.70 9.90 1.31
N GLU A 332 -12.45 9.59 1.61
CA GLU A 332 -11.50 10.67 1.73
C GLU A 332 -11.55 11.35 0.37
N THR A 333 -12.25 12.45 0.30
CA THR A 333 -12.05 13.44 -0.75
C THR A 333 -10.60 13.90 -0.56
N ALA A 334 -9.69 13.06 -1.04
CA ALA A 334 -8.26 13.34 -1.01
C ALA A 334 -8.12 14.66 -1.75
N GLN A 335 -7.96 15.72 -0.98
CA GLN A 335 -7.83 17.05 -1.55
C GLN A 335 -6.73 16.96 -2.60
N PRO A 336 -6.97 17.39 -3.84
CA PRO A 336 -6.01 17.23 -4.91
C PRO A 336 -4.70 17.87 -4.46
N LYS A 337 -3.62 17.09 -4.42
CA LYS A 337 -2.32 17.61 -3.98
C LYS A 337 -1.87 18.74 -4.88
N PRO A 338 -1.31 19.82 -4.32
CA PRO A 338 -0.78 20.92 -5.09
C PRO A 338 0.21 20.43 -6.16
N LYS A 339 0.11 21.00 -7.33
CA LYS A 339 0.99 20.71 -8.46
C LYS A 339 1.64 21.99 -8.94
N LEU A 340 2.97 21.99 -9.03
CA LEU A 340 3.69 23.12 -9.62
C LEU A 340 3.47 23.19 -11.14
N GLY A 341 3.27 22.03 -11.78
CA GLY A 341 3.05 21.90 -13.21
C GLY A 341 4.33 21.96 -14.04
N VAL A 342 5.34 21.23 -13.58
CA VAL A 342 6.62 21.07 -14.27
C VAL A 342 6.96 19.59 -14.47
N TYR A 343 7.65 19.28 -15.56
CA TYR A 343 8.40 18.05 -15.73
C TYR A 343 9.83 18.32 -15.33
N LEU A 344 10.39 17.47 -14.50
CA LEU A 344 11.74 17.62 -13.94
C LEU A 344 12.71 16.63 -14.56
N GLU A 345 13.95 17.05 -14.67
CA GLU A 345 15.09 16.20 -14.99
C GLU A 345 16.12 16.34 -13.86
N GLU A 346 16.76 15.22 -13.52
CA GLU A 346 17.82 15.16 -12.51
C GLU A 346 19.11 14.68 -13.18
N ASP A 347 20.16 15.49 -13.08
CA ASP A 347 21.48 15.18 -13.62
C ASP A 347 22.57 15.70 -12.65
N GLU A 348 23.49 14.82 -12.25
CA GLU A 348 24.62 15.12 -11.35
C GLU A 348 24.23 15.94 -10.09
N GLY A 349 23.10 15.63 -9.47
CA GLY A 349 22.62 16.33 -8.28
C GLY A 349 22.03 17.73 -8.56
N LYS A 350 21.72 18.04 -9.81
CA LYS A 350 20.99 19.21 -10.23
C LYS A 350 19.60 18.82 -10.71
N VAL A 351 18.61 19.54 -10.27
CA VAL A 351 17.19 19.33 -10.67
C VAL A 351 16.76 20.50 -11.53
N SER A 352 16.44 20.23 -12.78
CA SER A 352 16.06 21.26 -13.77
C SER A 352 14.66 21.01 -14.32
N ILE A 353 14.06 22.07 -14.87
CA ILE A 353 12.76 22.04 -15.54
C ILE A 353 12.95 21.61 -17.01
N ALA A 354 12.49 20.40 -17.34
CA ALA A 354 12.48 19.89 -18.72
C ALA A 354 11.36 20.51 -19.57
N LYS A 355 10.18 20.69 -18.94
CA LYS A 355 8.98 21.21 -19.61
C LYS A 355 8.03 21.80 -18.57
N LEU A 356 7.26 22.81 -18.98
CA LEU A 356 6.13 23.35 -18.20
C LEU A 356 4.80 22.83 -18.75
N VAL A 357 3.84 22.74 -17.86
CA VAL A 357 2.43 22.51 -18.23
C VAL A 357 1.77 23.87 -18.46
N GLU A 358 1.09 24.02 -19.57
CA GLU A 358 0.36 25.25 -19.90
C GLU A 358 -0.70 25.59 -18.84
N GLY A 359 -0.84 26.86 -18.49
CA GLY A 359 -1.76 27.34 -17.46
C GLY A 359 -1.37 27.01 -16.01
N SER A 360 -0.24 26.34 -15.80
CA SER A 360 0.23 25.89 -14.50
C SER A 360 0.66 27.01 -13.57
N VAL A 361 0.84 26.65 -12.28
CA VAL A 361 1.44 27.55 -11.28
C VAL A 361 2.83 27.97 -11.70
N ALA A 362 3.64 27.04 -12.20
CA ALA A 362 5.00 27.33 -12.67
C ALA A 362 5.04 28.37 -13.79
N GLU A 363 4.16 28.25 -14.79
CA GLU A 363 4.08 29.20 -15.88
C GLU A 363 3.62 30.58 -15.40
N LYS A 364 2.58 30.64 -14.55
CA LYS A 364 2.04 31.89 -13.99
C LYS A 364 3.06 32.68 -13.17
N VAL A 365 4.00 31.99 -12.51
CA VAL A 365 5.05 32.65 -11.70
C VAL A 365 6.34 32.89 -12.47
N GLY A 366 6.37 32.58 -13.78
CA GLY A 366 7.49 32.88 -14.67
C GLY A 366 8.66 31.91 -14.58
N LEU A 367 8.44 30.67 -14.10
CA LEU A 367 9.42 29.60 -14.27
C LEU A 367 9.58 29.28 -15.76
N GLN A 368 10.75 28.81 -16.16
CA GLN A 368 11.10 28.52 -17.54
C GLN A 368 11.77 27.16 -17.67
N LYS A 369 11.69 26.58 -18.87
CA LYS A 369 12.49 25.41 -19.22
C LYS A 369 13.98 25.73 -19.03
N GLY A 370 14.71 24.82 -18.38
CA GLY A 370 16.14 24.97 -18.09
C GLY A 370 16.44 25.64 -16.74
N ASP A 371 15.43 26.17 -16.02
CA ASP A 371 15.63 26.65 -14.65
C ASP A 371 16.07 25.49 -13.75
N ILE A 372 17.09 25.70 -12.93
CA ILE A 372 17.62 24.73 -11.98
C ILE A 372 17.15 25.12 -10.57
N PHE A 373 16.53 24.19 -9.87
CA PHE A 373 16.12 24.40 -8.47
C PHE A 373 17.36 24.41 -7.56
N VAL A 374 17.61 25.50 -6.86
CA VAL A 374 18.65 25.66 -5.85
C VAL A 374 18.08 25.41 -4.47
N LYS A 375 16.93 26.04 -4.15
CA LYS A 375 16.17 25.82 -2.90
C LYS A 375 14.68 25.83 -3.16
N ALA A 376 13.96 25.07 -2.32
CA ALA A 376 12.51 25.13 -2.21
C ALA A 376 12.14 25.14 -0.71
N ALA A 377 11.25 26.03 -0.26
CA ALA A 377 10.93 26.24 1.15
C ALA A 377 12.19 26.40 2.03
N GLY A 378 13.22 27.08 1.54
CA GLY A 378 14.51 27.26 2.21
C GLY A 378 15.45 26.06 2.21
N LYS A 379 14.99 24.85 1.83
CA LYS A 379 15.80 23.63 1.79
C LYS A 379 16.55 23.52 0.47
N LYS A 380 17.83 23.13 0.53
CA LYS A 380 18.67 22.87 -0.65
C LYS A 380 18.09 21.72 -1.47
N ILE A 381 18.05 21.87 -2.78
CA ILE A 381 17.58 20.85 -3.72
C ILE A 381 18.76 20.22 -4.43
N THR A 382 18.85 18.91 -4.35
CA THR A 382 19.85 18.08 -5.06
C THR A 382 19.21 16.90 -5.76
N ARG A 383 17.91 16.60 -5.45
CA ARG A 383 17.17 15.48 -6.03
C ARG A 383 15.74 15.92 -6.41
N MET A 384 15.26 15.36 -7.52
CA MET A 384 13.90 15.61 -8.03
C MET A 384 12.83 15.33 -6.97
N ILE A 385 12.98 14.25 -6.21
CA ILE A 385 12.00 13.84 -5.19
C ILE A 385 11.82 14.91 -4.10
N GLN A 386 12.84 15.70 -3.79
CA GLN A 386 12.74 16.77 -2.80
C GLN A 386 11.78 17.88 -3.28
N VAL A 387 11.85 18.26 -4.56
CA VAL A 387 10.91 19.23 -5.13
C VAL A 387 9.49 18.68 -5.09
N ILE A 388 9.29 17.44 -5.52
CA ILE A 388 7.97 16.78 -5.52
C ILE A 388 7.38 16.75 -4.10
N SER A 389 8.15 16.26 -3.12
CA SER A 389 7.69 16.18 -1.72
C SER A 389 7.34 17.54 -1.13
N ILE A 390 8.17 18.55 -1.37
CA ILE A 390 7.92 19.90 -0.86
C ILE A 390 6.63 20.47 -1.48
N VAL A 391 6.45 20.34 -2.79
CA VAL A 391 5.24 20.81 -3.48
C VAL A 391 4.00 20.10 -2.95
N GLN A 392 4.03 18.79 -2.81
CA GLN A 392 2.89 17.97 -2.34
C GLN A 392 2.52 18.23 -0.87
N ARG A 393 3.48 18.67 -0.05
CA ARG A 393 3.27 19.06 1.36
C ARG A 393 2.87 20.53 1.54
N THR A 394 2.90 21.33 0.48
CA THR A 394 2.45 22.72 0.52
C THR A 394 0.92 22.74 0.50
N SER A 395 0.28 23.41 1.43
CA SER A 395 -1.18 23.48 1.47
C SER A 395 -1.72 24.37 0.36
N HIS A 396 -2.92 24.07 -0.14
CA HIS A 396 -3.69 24.99 -0.98
C HIS A 396 -3.93 26.31 -0.24
N GLY A 397 -4.03 27.40 -0.96
CA GLY A 397 -4.14 28.73 -0.37
C GLY A 397 -2.84 29.31 0.17
N THR A 398 -1.70 28.62 0.02
CA THR A 398 -0.39 29.05 0.53
C THR A 398 0.65 29.29 -0.56
N TRP A 399 1.80 29.72 -0.13
CA TRP A 399 2.90 30.13 -1.00
C TRP A 399 4.14 29.28 -0.74
N LEU A 400 4.85 28.95 -1.82
CA LEU A 400 6.11 28.21 -1.77
C LEU A 400 7.23 29.09 -2.31
N PRO A 401 8.18 29.55 -1.46
CA PRO A 401 9.36 30.25 -1.93
C PRO A 401 10.33 29.29 -2.61
N LEU A 402 10.80 29.68 -3.77
CA LEU A 402 11.75 28.94 -4.61
C LEU A 402 12.96 29.82 -4.90
N LEU A 403 14.17 29.27 -4.83
CA LEU A 403 15.37 29.86 -5.38
C LEU A 403 15.78 29.01 -6.57
N ILE A 404 15.79 29.60 -7.75
CA ILE A 404 16.21 28.93 -8.99
C ILE A 404 17.46 29.59 -9.56
N LYS A 405 18.22 28.83 -10.35
CA LYS A 405 19.31 29.36 -11.18
C LYS A 405 18.88 29.34 -12.63
N ARG A 406 18.91 30.51 -13.30
CA ARG A 406 18.64 30.71 -14.71
C ARG A 406 19.88 31.30 -15.38
N GLY A 407 20.59 30.48 -16.15
CA GLY A 407 21.95 30.82 -16.62
C GLY A 407 22.87 30.99 -15.39
N ASP A 408 23.49 32.16 -15.28
CA ASP A 408 24.39 32.45 -14.14
C ASP A 408 23.71 33.23 -12.99
N LYS A 409 22.42 33.52 -13.10
CA LYS A 409 21.68 34.31 -12.11
C LYS A 409 20.85 33.43 -11.20
N GLU A 410 20.91 33.69 -9.92
CA GLU A 410 19.94 33.19 -8.94
C GLU A 410 18.72 34.12 -8.88
N ILE A 411 17.54 33.55 -8.91
CA ILE A 411 16.27 34.26 -8.96
C ILE A 411 15.35 33.68 -7.89
N GLU A 412 14.81 34.53 -7.04
CA GLU A 412 13.77 34.16 -6.10
C GLU A 412 12.40 34.23 -6.78
N ILE A 413 11.63 33.18 -6.63
CA ILE A 413 10.27 33.07 -7.18
C ILE A 413 9.36 32.54 -6.07
N VAL A 414 8.13 33.04 -6.02
CA VAL A 414 7.12 32.57 -5.07
C VAL A 414 6.00 31.89 -5.84
N ALA A 415 5.93 30.56 -5.77
CA ALA A 415 4.82 29.80 -6.32
C ALA A 415 3.60 29.96 -5.40
N LYS A 416 2.45 30.37 -5.98
CA LYS A 416 1.19 30.61 -5.25
C LYS A 416 0.20 29.52 -5.63
N PHE A 417 -0.19 28.69 -4.67
CA PHE A 417 -1.22 27.67 -4.87
C PHE A 417 -2.57 28.28 -4.49
N ALA A 418 -3.53 28.25 -5.42
CA ALA A 418 -4.87 28.74 -5.15
C ALA A 418 -5.53 27.96 -4.00
N PRO A 419 -6.42 28.57 -3.21
CA PRO A 419 -7.31 27.82 -2.33
C PRO A 419 -8.09 26.77 -3.15
N LEU A 420 -8.53 25.70 -2.49
CA LEU A 420 -9.52 24.80 -3.07
C LEU A 420 -10.84 25.56 -3.16
N GLU A 421 -11.52 25.45 -4.29
CA GLU A 421 -12.88 25.96 -4.38
C GLU A 421 -13.75 25.07 -3.46
N GLU A 422 -14.44 25.71 -2.48
CA GLU A 422 -15.46 25.00 -1.72
C GLU A 422 -16.55 24.62 -2.72
N ASN A 423 -16.75 23.33 -2.90
CA ASN A 423 -17.91 22.84 -3.64
C ASN A 423 -19.15 23.24 -2.83
N GLU A 424 -19.89 24.24 -3.31
CA GLU A 424 -21.22 24.61 -2.80
C GLU A 424 -22.23 23.47 -2.93
#